data_0fb41ac249a770b531bce57a15775f47
#
_entry.id   0fb41ac249a770b531bce57a15775f47
#
_cell.length_a   1.000
_cell.length_b   1.000
_cell.length_c   1.000
_cell.angle_alpha   90.00
_cell.angle_beta   90.00
_cell.angle_gamma   90.00
#
_symmetry.space_group_name_H-M   'P 1'
#
loop_
_entity.id
_entity.type
_entity.pdbx_description
1 polymer ?
#
loop_
_entity_poly.entity_id
_entity_poly.type
_entity_poly.pdbx_seq_one_letter_code
_entity_poly.pdbx_strand_id
1 'polypeptide(L)'
;VPLEEVKRMAAAVKPGDVCNMQYTSGTTGFPKGVMLTHHSISNNGYLTGEHMKFTQDDKLCVCVPLFHCFGVVLATMNCLTHGCTQVMVDRFDPLVVLASIHKERCTALYGVPTMFIAEMNHPMFSMFDMSSLRTGIMAGSLCPIELMRQVEEKMFMKVTRVDGLTEASPGMTHTRIDDSFETRCTTVGR
;
A
#
# COMPACT_ATOMS: atom_id res chain seq x y z
N VAL A 1 28.69 -5.80 -6.92
CA VAL A 1 28.60 -5.78 -8.40
C VAL A 1 29.04 -4.40 -8.88
N PRO A 2 29.93 -4.27 -9.87
CA PRO A 2 30.35 -2.98 -10.42
C PRO A 2 29.17 -2.23 -11.04
N LEU A 3 29.15 -0.88 -10.88
CA LEU A 3 28.04 -0.04 -11.37
C LEU A 3 27.81 -0.19 -12.89
N GLU A 4 28.88 -0.33 -13.67
CA GLU A 4 28.77 -0.50 -15.13
C GLU A 4 28.12 -1.83 -15.53
N GLU A 5 28.32 -2.87 -14.74
CA GLU A 5 27.63 -4.15 -14.95
C GLU A 5 26.13 -4.03 -14.62
N VAL A 6 25.77 -3.32 -13.53
CA VAL A 6 24.37 -3.03 -13.19
C VAL A 6 23.69 -2.26 -14.32
N LYS A 7 24.34 -1.21 -14.84
CA LYS A 7 23.83 -0.43 -15.97
C LYS A 7 23.64 -1.28 -17.23
N ARG A 8 24.62 -2.14 -17.54
CA ARG A 8 24.54 -3.05 -18.70
C ARG A 8 23.37 -4.02 -18.58
N MET A 9 23.19 -4.61 -17.39
CA MET A 9 22.06 -5.51 -17.12
C MET A 9 20.72 -4.76 -17.19
N ALA A 10 20.64 -3.60 -16.58
CA ALA A 10 19.42 -2.77 -16.62
C ALA A 10 19.02 -2.37 -18.05
N ALA A 11 20.00 -2.06 -18.91
CA ALA A 11 19.74 -1.71 -20.30
C ALA A 11 19.22 -2.89 -21.16
N ALA A 12 19.42 -4.13 -20.72
CA ALA A 12 18.92 -5.33 -21.40
C ALA A 12 17.49 -5.70 -20.99
N VAL A 13 16.98 -5.17 -19.87
CA VAL A 13 15.65 -5.46 -19.33
C VAL A 13 14.57 -4.86 -20.23
N LYS A 14 13.55 -5.67 -20.53
CA LYS A 14 12.38 -5.23 -21.30
C LYS A 14 11.15 -5.12 -20.39
N PRO A 15 10.21 -4.23 -20.70
CA PRO A 15 8.98 -4.09 -19.91
C PRO A 15 8.21 -5.39 -19.69
N GLY A 16 8.22 -6.29 -20.68
CA GLY A 16 7.53 -7.58 -20.60
C GLY A 16 8.30 -8.68 -19.86
N ASP A 17 9.54 -8.44 -19.43
CA ASP A 17 10.30 -9.44 -18.70
C ASP A 17 9.70 -9.64 -17.29
N VAL A 18 9.70 -10.88 -16.83
CA VAL A 18 9.26 -11.24 -15.48
C VAL A 18 10.30 -10.78 -14.48
N CYS A 19 9.88 -9.98 -13.51
CA CYS A 19 10.75 -9.44 -12.47
C CYS A 19 10.38 -9.90 -11.05
N ASN A 20 9.17 -10.42 -10.86
CA ASN A 20 8.69 -10.88 -9.57
C ASN A 20 7.80 -12.11 -9.75
N MET A 21 7.88 -13.05 -8.82
CA MET A 21 6.99 -14.20 -8.76
C MET A 21 6.39 -14.30 -7.37
N GLN A 22 5.05 -14.31 -7.30
CA GLN A 22 4.34 -14.42 -6.04
C GLN A 22 3.44 -15.66 -6.03
N TYR A 23 3.49 -16.38 -4.92
CA TYR A 23 2.67 -17.57 -4.75
C TYR A 23 1.34 -17.21 -4.11
N THR A 24 0.26 -17.69 -4.72
CA THR A 24 -1.10 -17.62 -4.16
C THR A 24 -1.52 -19.00 -3.66
N SER A 25 -2.41 -19.03 -2.66
CA SER A 25 -2.90 -20.28 -2.08
C SER A 25 -3.65 -21.19 -3.06
N GLY A 26 -4.10 -20.65 -4.19
CA GLY A 26 -4.87 -21.38 -5.21
C GLY A 26 -6.18 -21.99 -4.68
N THR A 27 -7.24 -21.90 -5.47
CA THR A 27 -8.54 -22.53 -5.13
C THR A 27 -8.52 -24.07 -5.30
N THR A 28 -7.50 -24.60 -5.96
CA THR A 28 -7.40 -26.04 -6.34
C THR A 28 -6.38 -26.83 -5.53
N GLY A 29 -5.90 -26.30 -4.40
CA GLY A 29 -5.05 -27.00 -3.43
C GLY A 29 -3.53 -26.89 -3.65
N PHE A 30 -3.05 -26.50 -4.85
CA PHE A 30 -1.63 -26.24 -5.07
C PHE A 30 -1.37 -24.74 -5.20
N PRO A 31 -0.31 -24.20 -4.56
CA PRO A 31 0.10 -22.82 -4.74
C PRO A 31 0.42 -22.52 -6.21
N LYS A 32 -0.06 -21.37 -6.71
CA LYS A 32 0.23 -20.91 -8.07
C LYS A 32 1.30 -19.81 -8.03
N GLY A 33 2.37 -19.98 -8.80
CA GLY A 33 3.39 -18.96 -8.99
C GLY A 33 2.94 -17.94 -10.03
N VAL A 34 2.50 -16.77 -9.58
CA VAL A 34 2.07 -15.68 -10.45
C VAL A 34 3.29 -14.90 -10.90
N MET A 35 3.53 -14.85 -12.20
CA MET A 35 4.64 -14.11 -12.81
C MET A 35 4.23 -12.66 -13.09
N LEU A 36 4.92 -11.72 -12.48
CA LEU A 36 4.67 -10.29 -12.63
C LEU A 36 5.79 -9.64 -13.45
N THR A 37 5.42 -8.83 -14.43
CA THR A 37 6.38 -8.17 -15.34
C THR A 37 6.76 -6.78 -14.80
N HIS A 38 7.90 -6.25 -15.28
CA HIS A 38 8.28 -4.86 -14.98
C HIS A 38 7.18 -3.87 -15.38
N HIS A 39 6.56 -4.06 -16.55
CA HIS A 39 5.46 -3.20 -17.01
C HIS A 39 4.30 -3.19 -16.02
N SER A 40 3.84 -4.36 -15.60
CA SER A 40 2.65 -4.47 -14.78
C SER A 40 2.85 -3.89 -13.38
N ILE A 41 3.97 -4.21 -12.70
CA ILE A 41 4.20 -3.71 -11.34
C ILE A 41 4.52 -2.21 -11.31
N SER A 42 5.28 -1.71 -12.29
CA SER A 42 5.63 -0.28 -12.36
C SER A 42 4.40 0.59 -12.61
N ASN A 43 3.56 0.21 -13.58
CA ASN A 43 2.34 0.94 -13.86
C ASN A 43 1.32 0.86 -12.71
N ASN A 44 1.18 -0.31 -12.09
CA ASN A 44 0.25 -0.46 -10.97
C ASN A 44 0.67 0.41 -9.77
N GLY A 45 1.97 0.41 -9.43
CA GLY A 45 2.51 1.30 -8.39
C GLY A 45 2.33 2.78 -8.74
N TYR A 46 2.62 3.17 -9.99
CA TYR A 46 2.42 4.55 -10.45
C TYR A 46 0.96 5.00 -10.36
N LEU A 47 0.03 4.23 -10.94
CA LEU A 47 -1.40 4.57 -10.92
C LEU A 47 -1.97 4.64 -9.50
N THR A 48 -1.48 3.77 -8.60
CA THR A 48 -1.86 3.82 -7.18
C THR A 48 -1.50 5.17 -6.56
N GLY A 49 -0.29 5.65 -6.78
CA GLY A 49 0.14 6.95 -6.27
C GLY A 49 -0.62 8.13 -6.88
N GLU A 50 -0.88 8.08 -8.19
CA GLU A 50 -1.69 9.10 -8.87
C GLU A 50 -3.11 9.22 -8.26
N HIS A 51 -3.78 8.09 -7.98
CA HIS A 51 -5.10 8.09 -7.36
C HIS A 51 -5.11 8.69 -5.96
N MET A 52 -3.99 8.58 -5.25
CA MET A 52 -3.81 9.10 -3.89
C MET A 52 -3.07 10.44 -3.86
N LYS A 53 -2.68 10.97 -5.03
CA LYS A 53 -1.91 12.21 -5.20
C LYS A 53 -0.62 12.21 -4.37
N PHE A 54 0.15 11.13 -4.50
CA PHE A 54 1.46 11.05 -3.87
C PHE A 54 2.46 12.01 -4.53
N THR A 55 3.35 12.55 -3.70
CA THR A 55 4.44 13.41 -4.11
C THR A 55 5.74 12.98 -3.41
N GLN A 56 6.86 13.58 -3.78
CA GLN A 56 8.15 13.34 -3.12
C GLN A 56 8.17 13.73 -1.63
N ASP A 57 7.22 14.57 -1.19
CA ASP A 57 7.12 15.02 0.20
C ASP A 57 6.39 14.00 1.10
N ASP A 58 5.78 12.97 0.48
CA ASP A 58 5.06 11.96 1.22
C ASP A 58 5.98 10.95 1.90
N LYS A 59 5.51 10.46 3.04
CA LYS A 59 6.15 9.38 3.80
C LYS A 59 5.13 8.27 4.07
N LEU A 60 5.31 7.13 3.44
CA LEU A 60 4.44 5.98 3.61
C LEU A 60 4.97 5.06 4.71
N CYS A 61 4.17 4.86 5.76
CA CYS A 61 4.42 3.80 6.74
C CYS A 61 4.05 2.44 6.11
N VAL A 62 5.05 1.57 5.93
CA VAL A 62 4.90 0.26 5.29
C VAL A 62 4.96 -0.82 6.36
N CYS A 63 3.80 -1.29 6.80
CA CYS A 63 3.63 -2.38 7.76
C CYS A 63 3.00 -3.63 7.14
N VAL A 64 2.68 -3.59 5.84
CA VAL A 64 2.18 -4.71 5.06
C VAL A 64 3.33 -5.54 4.50
N PRO A 65 3.18 -6.89 4.38
CA PRO A 65 4.27 -7.76 3.99
C PRO A 65 4.80 -7.50 2.58
N LEU A 66 6.14 -7.43 2.41
CA LEU A 66 6.79 -7.26 1.11
C LEU A 66 6.75 -8.53 0.23
N PHE A 67 6.48 -9.69 0.81
CA PHE A 67 6.27 -10.92 0.02
C PHE A 67 4.85 -10.99 -0.60
N HIS A 68 4.01 -9.97 -0.38
CA HIS A 68 2.69 -9.82 -0.99
C HIS A 68 2.65 -8.56 -1.87
N CYS A 69 1.86 -8.60 -2.95
CA CYS A 69 1.72 -7.47 -3.89
C CYS A 69 1.31 -6.16 -3.19
N PHE A 70 0.57 -6.23 -2.09
CA PHE A 70 0.19 -5.05 -1.32
C PHE A 70 1.43 -4.28 -0.84
N GLY A 71 2.44 -5.00 -0.33
CA GLY A 71 3.69 -4.38 0.12
C GLY A 71 4.64 -4.04 -1.02
N VAL A 72 4.95 -5.01 -1.91
CA VAL A 72 5.97 -4.77 -2.93
C VAL A 72 5.48 -3.88 -4.07
N VAL A 73 4.22 -3.97 -4.48
CA VAL A 73 3.71 -3.17 -5.60
C VAL A 73 2.99 -1.92 -5.12
N LEU A 74 1.88 -2.05 -4.36
CA LEU A 74 1.10 -0.87 -3.98
C LEU A 74 1.88 0.06 -3.04
N ALA A 75 2.78 -0.46 -2.19
CA ALA A 75 3.59 0.39 -1.33
C ALA A 75 4.95 0.73 -1.96
N THR A 76 5.82 -0.27 -2.22
CA THR A 76 7.20 0.00 -2.64
C THR A 76 7.28 0.62 -4.03
N MET A 77 6.59 0.08 -5.03
CA MET A 77 6.63 0.64 -6.39
C MET A 77 5.96 2.01 -6.44
N ASN A 78 4.88 2.24 -5.67
CA ASN A 78 4.31 3.59 -5.54
C ASN A 78 5.36 4.59 -5.02
N CYS A 79 6.06 4.26 -3.94
CA CYS A 79 7.09 5.16 -3.40
C CYS A 79 8.22 5.41 -4.40
N LEU A 80 8.68 4.37 -5.12
CA LEU A 80 9.74 4.51 -6.12
C LEU A 80 9.31 5.40 -7.29
N THR A 81 8.09 5.24 -7.78
CA THR A 81 7.58 6.01 -8.94
C THR A 81 7.29 7.47 -8.63
N HIS A 82 7.01 7.81 -7.36
CA HIS A 82 6.72 9.18 -6.91
C HIS A 82 7.86 9.83 -6.13
N GLY A 83 8.97 9.10 -5.92
CA GLY A 83 10.12 9.62 -5.18
C GLY A 83 9.86 9.86 -3.70
N CYS A 84 8.82 9.25 -3.12
CA CYS A 84 8.46 9.45 -1.72
C CYS A 84 9.22 8.50 -0.76
N THR A 85 9.21 8.82 0.51
CA THR A 85 9.93 8.06 1.53
C THR A 85 9.13 6.84 2.00
N GLN A 86 9.81 5.70 2.16
CA GLN A 86 9.27 4.54 2.87
C GLN A 86 9.78 4.50 4.31
N VAL A 87 8.86 4.43 5.25
CA VAL A 87 9.13 4.15 6.67
C VAL A 87 8.78 2.68 6.91
N MET A 88 9.80 1.83 6.93
CA MET A 88 9.64 0.38 6.99
C MET A 88 9.43 -0.11 8.41
N VAL A 89 8.39 -0.91 8.63
CA VAL A 89 8.16 -1.66 9.88
C VAL A 89 8.43 -3.14 9.60
N ASP A 90 9.34 -3.73 10.33
CA ASP A 90 9.82 -5.11 10.11
C ASP A 90 8.68 -6.13 10.11
N ARG A 91 7.77 -5.99 11.08
CA ARG A 91 6.54 -6.79 11.17
C ARG A 91 5.43 -5.91 11.75
N PHE A 92 4.19 -6.23 11.40
CA PHE A 92 3.06 -5.51 11.98
C PHE A 92 3.00 -5.69 13.51
N ASP A 93 3.11 -4.56 14.19
CA ASP A 93 2.84 -4.38 15.61
C ASP A 93 2.17 -3.02 15.76
N PRO A 94 0.95 -2.94 16.33
CA PRO A 94 0.20 -1.68 16.40
C PRO A 94 0.97 -0.55 17.09
N LEU A 95 1.70 -0.86 18.17
CA LEU A 95 2.49 0.12 18.90
C LEU A 95 3.64 0.67 18.06
N VAL A 96 4.35 -0.22 17.36
CA VAL A 96 5.47 0.15 16.49
C VAL A 96 4.98 1.00 15.31
N VAL A 97 3.83 0.66 14.71
CA VAL A 97 3.22 1.44 13.62
C VAL A 97 2.85 2.85 14.11
N LEU A 98 2.13 2.96 15.24
CA LEU A 98 1.73 4.25 15.82
C LEU A 98 2.95 5.12 16.17
N ALA A 99 3.97 4.52 16.77
CA ALA A 99 5.22 5.20 17.11
C ALA A 99 5.98 5.67 15.87
N SER A 100 6.00 4.86 14.81
CA SER A 100 6.66 5.20 13.53
C SER A 100 5.94 6.37 12.85
N ILE A 101 4.61 6.35 12.79
CA ILE A 101 3.83 7.45 12.22
C ILE A 101 4.10 8.75 12.98
N HIS A 102 4.02 8.73 14.30
CA HIS A 102 4.26 9.89 15.14
C HIS A 102 5.68 10.44 14.97
N LYS A 103 6.69 9.58 15.11
CA LYS A 103 8.10 9.96 15.09
C LYS A 103 8.55 10.48 13.74
N GLU A 104 8.24 9.74 12.67
CA GLU A 104 8.70 10.04 11.31
C GLU A 104 7.76 11.01 10.57
N ARG A 105 6.61 11.36 11.19
CA ARG A 105 5.57 12.21 10.58
C ARG A 105 5.09 11.62 9.26
N CYS A 106 4.71 10.34 9.27
CA CYS A 106 4.21 9.67 8.07
C CYS A 106 2.93 10.34 7.58
N THR A 107 2.79 10.48 6.26
CA THR A 107 1.63 11.10 5.61
C THR A 107 0.63 10.08 5.08
N ALA A 108 1.05 8.81 5.01
CA ALA A 108 0.21 7.72 4.52
C ALA A 108 0.46 6.41 5.30
N LEU A 109 -0.60 5.59 5.37
CA LEU A 109 -0.58 4.26 5.99
C LEU A 109 -1.40 3.29 5.15
N TYR A 110 -0.86 2.08 4.90
CA TYR A 110 -1.57 0.99 4.24
C TYR A 110 -1.80 -0.16 5.21
N GLY A 111 -2.99 -0.74 5.16
CA GLY A 111 -3.33 -1.86 6.03
C GLY A 111 -4.58 -2.62 5.60
N VAL A 112 -4.79 -3.76 6.24
CA VAL A 112 -6.05 -4.48 6.19
C VAL A 112 -6.95 -4.01 7.34
N PRO A 113 -8.29 -4.18 7.29
CA PRO A 113 -9.20 -3.68 8.33
C PRO A 113 -8.81 -4.04 9.76
N THR A 114 -8.33 -5.27 9.99
CA THR A 114 -7.91 -5.72 11.33
C THR A 114 -6.69 -4.98 11.88
N MET A 115 -5.80 -4.48 11.01
CA MET A 115 -4.65 -3.66 11.42
C MET A 115 -5.13 -2.31 11.98
N PHE A 116 -5.99 -1.61 11.26
CA PHE A 116 -6.58 -0.33 11.72
C PHE A 116 -7.36 -0.48 13.03
N ILE A 117 -8.11 -1.59 13.18
CA ILE A 117 -8.81 -1.90 14.43
C ILE A 117 -7.82 -2.07 15.59
N ALA A 118 -6.73 -2.81 15.37
CA ALA A 118 -5.72 -3.06 16.39
C ALA A 118 -4.99 -1.76 16.79
N GLU A 119 -4.66 -0.90 15.81
CA GLU A 119 -4.04 0.40 16.05
C GLU A 119 -4.93 1.33 16.87
N MET A 120 -6.19 1.53 16.46
CA MET A 120 -7.13 2.44 17.15
C MET A 120 -7.56 1.95 18.51
N ASN A 121 -7.57 0.63 18.76
CA ASN A 121 -7.89 0.03 20.06
C ASN A 121 -6.65 -0.14 20.96
N HIS A 122 -5.47 0.23 20.50
CA HIS A 122 -4.27 0.12 21.32
C HIS A 122 -4.37 1.07 22.54
N PRO A 123 -4.08 0.62 23.77
CA PRO A 123 -4.22 1.44 24.97
C PRO A 123 -3.44 2.76 24.92
N MET A 124 -2.35 2.79 24.19
CA MET A 124 -1.50 3.97 24.03
C MET A 124 -1.84 4.81 22.80
N PHE A 125 -2.91 4.52 22.05
CA PHE A 125 -3.25 5.24 20.83
C PHE A 125 -3.26 6.77 21.01
N SER A 126 -3.88 7.25 22.08
CA SER A 126 -3.97 8.69 22.36
C SER A 126 -2.65 9.38 22.70
N MET A 127 -1.56 8.62 22.89
CA MET A 127 -0.23 9.19 23.16
C MET A 127 0.50 9.55 21.85
N PHE A 128 0.02 9.13 20.69
CA PHE A 128 0.64 9.35 19.41
C PHE A 128 -0.13 10.38 18.58
N ASP A 129 0.61 11.29 17.95
CA ASP A 129 0.05 12.28 17.04
C ASP A 129 -0.09 11.70 15.63
N MET A 130 -1.31 11.50 15.18
CA MET A 130 -1.66 10.99 13.85
C MET A 130 -1.94 12.12 12.84
N SER A 131 -1.84 13.40 13.24
CA SER A 131 -2.26 14.55 12.42
C SER A 131 -1.43 14.76 11.13
N SER A 132 -0.30 14.06 10.97
CA SER A 132 0.46 14.07 9.73
C SER A 132 -0.14 13.19 8.63
N LEU A 133 -0.96 12.21 9.00
CA LEU A 133 -1.61 11.34 8.02
C LEU A 133 -2.62 12.12 7.18
N ARG A 134 -2.63 11.87 5.88
CA ARG A 134 -3.59 12.47 4.95
C ARG A 134 -4.33 11.43 4.10
N THR A 135 -3.70 10.28 3.84
CA THR A 135 -4.26 9.25 2.96
C THR A 135 -3.76 7.85 3.33
N GLY A 136 -4.39 6.84 2.78
CA GLY A 136 -3.98 5.45 2.94
C GLY A 136 -4.88 4.49 2.19
N ILE A 137 -4.48 3.22 2.16
CA ILE A 137 -5.25 2.14 1.54
C ILE A 137 -5.75 1.20 2.63
N MET A 138 -7.05 0.90 2.58
CA MET A 138 -7.64 -0.22 3.29
C MET A 138 -8.09 -1.25 2.25
N ALA A 139 -7.49 -2.43 2.26
CA ALA A 139 -7.73 -3.46 1.25
C ALA A 139 -7.53 -4.88 1.83
N GLY A 140 -7.64 -5.91 0.98
CA GLY A 140 -7.39 -7.31 1.35
C GLY A 140 -8.57 -8.03 1.96
N SER A 141 -9.65 -7.34 2.30
CA SER A 141 -10.93 -7.88 2.72
C SER A 141 -12.04 -6.82 2.61
N LEU A 142 -13.27 -7.19 2.95
CA LEU A 142 -14.35 -6.20 3.02
C LEU A 142 -13.99 -5.08 4.01
N CYS A 143 -14.07 -3.84 3.55
CA CYS A 143 -13.79 -2.63 4.33
C CYS A 143 -15.09 -2.08 4.92
N PRO A 144 -15.36 -2.27 6.22
CA PRO A 144 -16.60 -1.77 6.83
C PRO A 144 -16.66 -0.25 6.79
N ILE A 145 -17.81 0.31 6.39
CA ILE A 145 -18.01 1.76 6.27
C ILE A 145 -17.71 2.48 7.59
N GLU A 146 -18.19 1.90 8.68
CA GLU A 146 -18.01 2.48 10.02
C GLU A 146 -16.51 2.51 10.43
N LEU A 147 -15.75 1.47 10.06
CA LEU A 147 -14.32 1.46 10.31
C LEU A 147 -13.59 2.55 9.49
N MET A 148 -13.95 2.73 8.23
CA MET A 148 -13.38 3.80 7.40
C MET A 148 -13.69 5.19 7.98
N ARG A 149 -14.91 5.38 8.52
CA ARG A 149 -15.29 6.62 9.21
C ARG A 149 -14.43 6.86 10.45
N GLN A 150 -14.26 5.86 11.29
CA GLN A 150 -13.43 5.96 12.49
C GLN A 150 -11.96 6.25 12.16
N VAL A 151 -11.42 5.69 11.09
CA VAL A 151 -10.06 5.99 10.63
C VAL A 151 -9.95 7.45 10.20
N GLU A 152 -10.93 7.98 9.44
CA GLU A 152 -10.91 9.39 9.06
C GLU A 152 -11.03 10.33 10.28
N GLU A 153 -11.86 10.00 11.23
CA GLU A 153 -12.08 10.82 12.44
C GLU A 153 -10.91 10.77 13.43
N LYS A 154 -10.34 9.58 13.68
CA LYS A 154 -9.32 9.36 14.71
C LYS A 154 -7.89 9.45 14.19
N MET A 155 -7.66 9.07 12.95
CA MET A 155 -6.33 9.08 12.34
C MET A 155 -6.14 10.19 11.29
N PHE A 156 -7.16 11.02 11.06
CA PHE A 156 -7.14 12.19 10.17
C PHE A 156 -6.82 11.88 8.70
N MET A 157 -6.92 10.64 8.27
CA MET A 157 -6.57 10.23 6.92
C MET A 157 -7.78 9.82 6.09
N LYS A 158 -7.82 10.27 4.84
CA LYS A 158 -8.80 9.78 3.86
C LYS A 158 -8.39 8.40 3.37
N VAL A 159 -9.17 7.40 3.70
CA VAL A 159 -8.93 6.02 3.27
C VAL A 159 -9.47 5.80 1.87
N THR A 160 -8.65 5.23 1.00
CA THR A 160 -9.05 4.73 -0.32
C THR A 160 -9.15 3.20 -0.29
N ARG A 161 -9.93 2.64 -1.21
CA ARG A 161 -10.09 1.19 -1.37
C ARG A 161 -9.45 0.75 -2.67
N VAL A 162 -8.77 -0.36 -2.60
CA VAL A 162 -8.25 -1.07 -3.77
C VAL A 162 -8.89 -2.46 -3.79
N ASP A 163 -9.49 -2.83 -4.91
CA ASP A 163 -9.86 -4.21 -5.19
C ASP A 163 -8.88 -4.80 -6.21
N GLY A 164 -8.54 -6.06 -6.03
CA GLY A 164 -7.56 -6.68 -6.90
C GLY A 164 -7.16 -8.09 -6.50
N LEU A 165 -6.31 -8.65 -7.31
CA LEU A 165 -5.74 -10.00 -7.12
C LEU A 165 -4.31 -10.02 -7.62
N THR A 166 -3.50 -10.96 -7.11
CA THR A 166 -2.08 -11.04 -7.44
C THR A 166 -1.82 -11.09 -8.94
N GLU A 167 -2.67 -11.80 -9.70
CA GLU A 167 -2.59 -11.93 -11.16
C GLU A 167 -2.80 -10.60 -11.92
N ALA A 168 -3.41 -9.61 -11.27
CA ALA A 168 -3.61 -8.25 -11.83
C ALA A 168 -2.52 -7.25 -11.41
N SER A 169 -1.53 -7.65 -10.61
CA SER A 169 -0.33 -6.87 -10.22
C SER A 169 -0.46 -5.71 -9.18
N PRO A 170 -1.27 -5.72 -8.16
CA PRO A 170 -2.52 -6.41 -7.87
C PRO A 170 -3.76 -5.57 -8.15
N GLY A 171 -3.66 -4.21 -8.19
CA GLY A 171 -4.80 -3.30 -8.24
C GLY A 171 -5.52 -3.38 -9.58
N MET A 172 -6.81 -3.68 -9.53
CA MET A 172 -7.71 -3.68 -10.68
C MET A 172 -8.55 -2.42 -10.71
N THR A 173 -9.06 -2.03 -9.55
CA THR A 173 -9.83 -0.81 -9.37
C THR A 173 -9.37 -0.10 -8.10
N HIS A 174 -9.48 1.22 -8.08
CA HIS A 174 -9.04 2.04 -6.95
C HIS A 174 -9.93 3.28 -6.82
N THR A 175 -10.50 3.52 -5.65
CA THR A 175 -11.15 4.80 -5.36
C THR A 175 -10.10 5.90 -5.22
N ARG A 176 -10.46 7.15 -5.55
CA ARG A 176 -9.54 8.27 -5.49
C ARG A 176 -9.67 9.03 -4.16
N ILE A 177 -8.60 9.70 -3.77
CA ILE A 177 -8.59 10.51 -2.54
C ILE A 177 -9.59 11.68 -2.59
N ASP A 178 -9.93 12.16 -3.78
CA ASP A 178 -10.90 13.24 -4.01
C ASP A 178 -12.33 12.74 -4.28
N ASP A 179 -12.54 11.43 -4.35
CA ASP A 179 -13.90 10.87 -4.35
C ASP A 179 -14.60 11.20 -3.00
N SER A 180 -15.93 11.31 -3.05
CA SER A 180 -16.73 11.49 -1.84
C SER A 180 -16.53 10.31 -0.86
N PHE A 181 -16.76 10.53 0.43
CA PHE A 181 -16.72 9.45 1.43
C PHE A 181 -17.64 8.29 1.03
N GLU A 182 -18.86 8.61 0.57
CA GLU A 182 -19.81 7.60 0.12
C GLU A 182 -19.24 6.76 -1.03
N THR A 183 -18.67 7.38 -2.07
CA THR A 183 -18.04 6.67 -3.19
C THR A 183 -16.93 5.74 -2.72
N ARG A 184 -16.05 6.23 -1.83
CA ARG A 184 -14.93 5.45 -1.29
C ARG A 184 -15.39 4.27 -0.44
N CYS A 185 -16.56 4.35 0.19
CA CYS A 185 -17.10 3.30 1.07
C CYS A 185 -17.99 2.30 0.34
N THR A 186 -18.73 2.73 -0.70
CA THR A 186 -19.78 1.90 -1.34
C THR A 186 -19.34 1.31 -2.67
N THR A 187 -18.23 1.76 -3.22
CA THR A 187 -17.68 1.25 -4.49
C THR A 187 -16.25 0.72 -4.32
N VAL A 188 -15.75 0.04 -5.32
CA VAL A 188 -14.34 -0.39 -5.41
C VAL A 188 -13.51 0.55 -6.29
N GLY A 189 -14.09 1.62 -6.79
CA GLY A 189 -13.45 2.58 -7.68
C GLY A 189 -13.53 2.17 -9.15
N ARG A 190 -12.59 2.68 -9.94
CA ARG A 190 -12.51 2.52 -11.40
C ARG A 190 -11.06 2.34 -11.86
#